data_0d088f3c44e17207cdddb0fa126e9660
#
_entry.id   0d088f3c44e17207cdddb0fa126e9660
#
_cell.length_a   1.000
_cell.length_b   1.000
_cell.length_c   1.000
_cell.angle_alpha   90.00
_cell.angle_beta   90.00
_cell.angle_gamma   90.00
#
_symmetry.space_group_name_H-M   'P 1'
#
loop_
_entity.id
_entity.type
_entity.pdbx_description
1 polymer ?
#
loop_
_entity_poly.entity_id
_entity_poly.type
_entity_poly.pdbx_seq_one_letter_code
_entity_poly.pdbx_strand_id
1 'polypeptide(L)'
;DSLIIDDTYNSSPTACQSALKTLGEIKNRTRKIAVLGDMLELGKHTIDAHKNIGKNAKENCDALIVVGPRAQLIKEGALEAGMSKEIIFDFLNSLQAGEFLKTFVENGDLVLVKGSQGVRMERAVEAILLDKENKEKLLVRQDDEWLKKK
;
A
#
# COMPACT_ATOMS: atom_id res chain seq x y z
N ASP A 1 16.10 0.49 11.82
CA ASP A 1 15.86 0.24 10.38
C ASP A 1 14.41 -0.17 10.14
N SER A 2 13.76 0.47 9.18
CA SER A 2 12.44 0.08 8.69
C SER A 2 12.56 -1.13 7.75
N LEU A 3 11.51 -1.93 7.68
CA LEU A 3 11.40 -3.04 6.74
C LEU A 3 10.25 -2.77 5.77
N ILE A 4 10.50 -2.97 4.48
CA ILE A 4 9.51 -2.78 3.43
C ILE A 4 9.14 -4.13 2.83
N ILE A 5 7.85 -4.43 2.77
CA ILE A 5 7.30 -5.53 1.99
C ILE A 5 6.76 -4.94 0.68
N ASP A 6 7.50 -5.14 -0.40
CA ASP A 6 7.12 -4.69 -1.74
C ASP A 6 6.28 -5.77 -2.43
N ASP A 7 4.97 -5.52 -2.50
CA ASP A 7 4.00 -6.39 -3.18
C ASP A 7 3.21 -5.57 -4.21
N THR A 8 3.93 -4.88 -5.09
CA THR A 8 3.39 -3.88 -6.02
C THR A 8 3.13 -4.41 -7.43
N TYR A 9 3.33 -5.69 -7.68
CA TYR A 9 3.15 -6.27 -9.01
C TYR A 9 1.67 -6.40 -9.38
N ASN A 10 0.85 -6.92 -8.46
CA ASN A 10 -0.58 -7.13 -8.68
C ASN A 10 -1.36 -7.05 -7.37
N SER A 11 -2.65 -6.83 -7.45
CA SER A 11 -3.51 -6.80 -6.28
C SER A 11 -4.91 -7.32 -6.60
N SER A 12 -5.22 -8.50 -6.07
CA SER A 12 -6.57 -9.03 -6.00
C SER A 12 -7.10 -8.92 -4.57
N PRO A 13 -8.42 -9.03 -4.34
CA PRO A 13 -8.97 -9.03 -2.99
C PRO A 13 -8.35 -10.11 -2.08
N THR A 14 -8.24 -11.33 -2.58
CA THR A 14 -7.64 -12.46 -1.84
C THR A 14 -6.16 -12.22 -1.52
N ALA A 15 -5.38 -11.77 -2.50
CA ALA A 15 -3.96 -11.48 -2.32
C ALA A 15 -3.75 -10.31 -1.33
N CYS A 16 -4.60 -9.29 -1.39
CA CYS A 16 -4.53 -8.16 -0.47
C CYS A 16 -4.87 -8.56 0.97
N GLN A 17 -5.90 -9.38 1.16
CA GLN A 17 -6.24 -9.94 2.48
C GLN A 17 -5.09 -10.76 3.06
N SER A 18 -4.48 -11.64 2.25
CA SER A 18 -3.33 -12.44 2.67
C SER A 18 -2.12 -11.59 3.06
N ALA A 19 -1.83 -10.54 2.29
CA ALA A 19 -0.74 -9.62 2.58
C ALA A 19 -0.97 -8.84 3.89
N LEU A 20 -2.19 -8.38 4.14
CA LEU A 20 -2.56 -7.71 5.39
C LEU A 20 -2.47 -8.65 6.59
N LYS A 21 -2.91 -9.89 6.45
CA LYS A 21 -2.79 -10.89 7.50
C LYS A 21 -1.31 -11.14 7.85
N THR A 22 -0.45 -11.30 6.84
CA THR A 22 0.99 -11.44 7.02
C THR A 22 1.57 -10.24 7.76
N LEU A 23 1.21 -9.02 7.36
CA LEU A 23 1.61 -7.79 8.04
C LEU A 23 1.24 -7.83 9.53
N GLY A 24 -0.01 -8.21 9.83
CA GLY A 24 -0.52 -8.29 11.20
C GLY A 24 0.21 -9.31 12.06
N GLU A 25 0.65 -10.43 11.49
CA GLU A 25 1.30 -11.54 12.20
C GLU A 25 2.79 -11.29 12.50
N ILE A 26 3.46 -10.43 11.77
CA ILE A 26 4.88 -10.12 12.00
C ILE A 26 5.02 -9.38 13.34
N LYS A 27 5.94 -9.86 14.17
CA LYS A 27 6.20 -9.31 15.51
C LYS A 27 7.50 -8.49 15.54
N ASN A 28 7.73 -7.82 16.66
CA ASN A 28 8.95 -7.05 16.94
C ASN A 28 9.16 -5.85 15.99
N ARG A 29 8.06 -5.17 15.68
CA ARG A 29 8.07 -3.91 14.92
C ARG A 29 7.32 -2.82 15.69
N THR A 30 7.78 -1.58 15.54
CA THR A 30 7.21 -0.42 16.25
C THR A 30 5.82 -0.09 15.75
N ARG A 31 5.68 0.08 14.43
CA ARG A 31 4.39 0.30 13.77
C ARG A 31 4.28 -0.57 12.52
N LYS A 32 3.07 -0.93 12.19
CA LYS A 32 2.71 -1.61 10.95
C LYS A 32 1.92 -0.64 10.08
N ILE A 33 2.46 -0.34 8.92
CA ILE A 33 1.90 0.62 7.97
C ILE A 33 1.47 -0.12 6.72
N ALA A 34 0.20 0.01 6.34
CA ALA A 34 -0.31 -0.52 5.08
C ALA A 34 -0.49 0.62 4.08
N VAL A 35 0.16 0.51 2.92
CA VAL A 35 0.04 1.44 1.79
C VAL A 35 -0.63 0.70 0.65
N LEU A 36 -1.91 0.98 0.43
CA LEU A 36 -2.78 0.21 -0.45
C LEU A 36 -3.31 1.07 -1.61
N GLY A 37 -3.02 0.64 -2.81
CA GLY A 37 -3.53 1.23 -4.04
C GLY A 37 -4.80 0.56 -4.54
N ASP A 38 -5.36 1.11 -5.61
CA ASP A 38 -6.53 0.55 -6.27
C ASP A 38 -6.33 -0.93 -6.63
N MET A 39 -7.38 -1.70 -6.48
CA MET A 39 -7.51 -3.02 -7.11
C MET A 39 -8.31 -2.84 -8.40
N LEU A 40 -7.67 -3.06 -9.53
CA LEU A 40 -8.27 -2.85 -10.86
C LEU A 40 -8.99 -4.11 -11.36
N GLU A 41 -9.83 -3.93 -12.38
CA GLU A 41 -10.51 -5.01 -13.10
C GLU A 41 -11.49 -5.86 -12.26
N LEU A 42 -12.06 -5.28 -11.20
CA LEU A 42 -13.05 -5.97 -10.35
C LEU A 42 -14.50 -5.79 -10.81
N GLY A 43 -14.77 -4.88 -11.73
CA GLY A 43 -16.11 -4.62 -12.25
C GLY A 43 -17.10 -4.28 -11.13
N LYS A 44 -18.23 -4.99 -11.09
CA LYS A 44 -19.31 -4.81 -10.08
C LYS A 44 -18.88 -5.11 -8.64
N HIS A 45 -17.78 -5.81 -8.44
CA HIS A 45 -17.25 -6.17 -7.11
C HIS A 45 -16.34 -5.11 -6.52
N THR A 46 -16.06 -4.02 -7.24
CA THR A 46 -15.12 -2.96 -6.84
C THR A 46 -15.44 -2.39 -5.47
N ILE A 47 -16.68 -2.03 -5.21
CA ILE A 47 -17.09 -1.37 -3.95
C ILE A 47 -16.90 -2.32 -2.77
N ASP A 48 -17.50 -3.49 -2.81
CA ASP A 48 -17.49 -4.44 -1.70
C ASP A 48 -16.08 -4.97 -1.42
N ALA A 49 -15.31 -5.24 -2.47
CA ALA A 49 -13.94 -5.72 -2.34
C ALA A 49 -13.04 -4.69 -1.64
N HIS A 50 -13.07 -3.42 -2.07
CA HIS A 50 -12.27 -2.36 -1.45
C HIS A 50 -12.70 -2.09 -0.01
N LYS A 51 -14.00 -2.04 0.28
CA LYS A 51 -14.49 -1.87 1.66
C LYS A 51 -14.08 -3.02 2.58
N ASN A 52 -14.13 -4.25 2.10
CA ASN A 52 -13.68 -5.41 2.87
C ASN A 52 -12.17 -5.35 3.18
N ILE A 53 -11.36 -4.87 2.26
CA ILE A 53 -9.93 -4.63 2.51
C ILE A 53 -9.75 -3.58 3.61
N GLY A 54 -10.54 -2.52 3.62
CA GLY A 54 -10.51 -1.53 4.69
C GLY A 54 -10.80 -2.12 6.08
N LYS A 55 -11.77 -3.01 6.18
CA LYS A 55 -12.06 -3.74 7.42
C LYS A 55 -10.89 -4.63 7.86
N ASN A 56 -10.26 -5.33 6.91
CA ASN A 56 -9.06 -6.13 7.20
C ASN A 56 -7.87 -5.27 7.63
N ALA A 57 -7.69 -4.10 7.03
CA ALA A 57 -6.62 -3.17 7.38
C ALA A 57 -6.70 -2.73 8.83
N LYS A 58 -7.89 -2.39 9.32
CA LYS A 58 -8.09 -2.01 10.73
C LYS A 58 -7.54 -3.04 11.71
N GLU A 59 -7.67 -4.32 11.41
CA GLU A 59 -7.24 -5.40 12.31
C GLU A 59 -5.73 -5.69 12.22
N ASN A 60 -5.06 -5.25 11.16
CA ASN A 60 -3.71 -5.70 10.83
C ASN A 60 -2.65 -4.59 10.74
N CYS A 61 -3.03 -3.33 10.81
CA CYS A 61 -2.06 -2.23 10.77
C CYS A 61 -2.39 -1.10 11.75
N ASP A 62 -1.36 -0.31 12.06
CA ASP A 62 -1.42 0.84 12.96
C ASP A 62 -1.67 2.16 12.20
N ALA A 63 -1.35 2.19 10.92
CA ALA A 63 -1.64 3.30 10.02
C ALA A 63 -1.97 2.79 8.63
N LEU A 64 -2.90 3.46 7.95
CA LEU A 64 -3.37 3.12 6.62
C LEU A 64 -3.18 4.30 5.67
N ILE A 65 -2.51 4.05 4.57
CA ILE A 65 -2.36 5.00 3.46
C ILE A 65 -3.05 4.41 2.23
N VAL A 66 -4.01 5.13 1.67
CA VAL A 66 -4.74 4.69 0.47
C VAL A 66 -4.36 5.56 -0.72
N VAL A 67 -4.20 4.94 -1.88
CA VAL A 67 -3.67 5.58 -3.09
C VAL A 67 -4.55 5.28 -4.29
N GLY A 68 -5.14 6.32 -4.84
CA GLY A 68 -6.00 6.24 -6.02
C GLY A 68 -7.50 6.43 -5.72
N PRO A 69 -8.31 6.61 -6.77
CA PRO A 69 -9.73 6.94 -6.62
C PRO A 69 -10.56 5.78 -6.03
N ARG A 70 -10.27 4.53 -6.40
CA ARG A 70 -10.99 3.36 -5.86
C ARG A 70 -10.56 3.03 -4.43
N ALA A 71 -9.31 3.31 -4.09
CA ALA A 71 -8.77 3.10 -2.75
C ALA A 71 -9.46 3.99 -1.69
N GLN A 72 -10.20 5.03 -2.07
CA GLN A 72 -11.09 5.75 -1.16
C GLN A 72 -12.12 4.83 -0.51
N LEU A 73 -12.57 3.80 -1.21
CA LEU A 73 -13.47 2.79 -0.66
C LEU A 73 -12.80 1.91 0.42
N ILE A 74 -11.49 1.72 0.34
CA ILE A 74 -10.71 1.08 1.41
C ILE A 74 -10.77 1.97 2.67
N LYS A 75 -10.53 3.27 2.51
CA LYS A 75 -10.66 4.24 3.60
C LYS A 75 -12.06 4.20 4.23
N GLU A 76 -13.10 4.22 3.40
CA GLU A 76 -14.49 4.13 3.89
C GLU A 76 -14.72 2.84 4.70
N GLY A 77 -14.28 1.70 4.19
CA GLY A 77 -14.41 0.42 4.89
C GLY A 77 -13.66 0.38 6.22
N ALA A 78 -12.48 0.98 6.28
CA ALA A 78 -11.71 1.09 7.52
C ALA A 78 -12.40 2.00 8.55
N LEU A 79 -12.94 3.13 8.12
CA LEU A 79 -13.72 4.04 8.98
C LEU A 79 -15.00 3.37 9.50
N GLU A 80 -15.75 2.69 8.65
CA GLU A 80 -16.94 1.93 9.04
C GLU A 80 -16.63 0.83 10.07
N ALA A 81 -15.44 0.23 10.00
CA ALA A 81 -14.97 -0.76 10.95
C ALA A 81 -14.43 -0.15 12.27
N GLY A 82 -14.38 1.17 12.37
CA GLY A 82 -13.98 1.89 13.59
C GLY A 82 -12.50 2.30 13.64
N MET A 83 -11.77 2.27 12.53
CA MET A 83 -10.42 2.82 12.48
C MET A 83 -10.45 4.35 12.60
N SER A 84 -9.55 4.92 13.40
CA SER A 84 -9.48 6.38 13.56
C SER A 84 -9.07 7.07 12.26
N LYS A 85 -9.79 8.13 11.89
CA LYS A 85 -9.44 8.96 10.74
C LYS A 85 -8.05 9.61 10.84
N GLU A 86 -7.52 9.76 12.05
CA GLU A 86 -6.23 10.39 12.32
C GLU A 86 -5.04 9.54 11.89
N ILE A 87 -5.26 8.24 11.68
CA ILE A 87 -4.24 7.30 11.23
C ILE A 87 -4.53 6.78 9.80
N ILE A 88 -5.44 7.43 9.08
CA ILE A 88 -5.76 7.13 7.68
C ILE A 88 -5.40 8.34 6.83
N PHE A 89 -4.58 8.12 5.81
CA PHE A 89 -4.11 9.14 4.88
C PHE A 89 -4.46 8.73 3.46
N ASP A 90 -4.81 9.67 2.59
CA ASP A 90 -5.20 9.39 1.21
C ASP A 90 -4.48 10.30 0.21
N PHE A 91 -4.12 9.73 -0.91
CA PHE A 91 -3.39 10.39 -1.99
C PHE A 91 -3.97 9.98 -3.35
N LEU A 92 -3.86 10.89 -4.32
CA LEU A 92 -4.35 10.65 -5.68
C LEU A 92 -3.49 9.64 -6.44
N ASN A 93 -2.19 9.63 -6.18
CA ASN A 93 -1.24 8.78 -6.89
C ASN A 93 -0.05 8.36 -6.02
N SER A 94 0.70 7.40 -6.53
CA SER A 94 1.84 6.81 -5.81
C SER A 94 3.02 7.77 -5.60
N LEU A 95 3.18 8.78 -6.44
CA LEU A 95 4.23 9.79 -6.27
C LEU A 95 3.96 10.65 -5.03
N GLN A 96 2.71 11.11 -4.87
CA GLN A 96 2.31 11.89 -3.69
C GLN A 96 2.43 11.06 -2.40
N ALA A 97 1.99 9.81 -2.44
CA ALA A 97 2.13 8.88 -1.32
C ALA A 97 3.61 8.68 -0.96
N GLY A 98 4.47 8.51 -1.97
CA GLY A 98 5.92 8.38 -1.77
C GLY A 98 6.54 9.58 -1.07
N GLU A 99 6.18 10.80 -1.47
CA GLU A 99 6.68 12.02 -0.82
C GLU A 99 6.25 12.10 0.66
N PHE A 100 5.01 11.73 0.96
CA PHE A 100 4.53 11.64 2.33
C PHE A 100 5.31 10.60 3.16
N LEU A 101 5.53 9.43 2.59
CA LEU A 101 6.21 8.32 3.29
C LEU A 101 7.65 8.66 3.68
N LYS A 102 8.35 9.52 2.92
CA LYS A 102 9.73 9.94 3.24
C LYS A 102 9.86 10.53 4.65
N THR A 103 8.84 11.24 5.10
CA THR A 103 8.82 11.88 6.42
C THR A 103 8.01 11.11 7.46
N PHE A 104 7.12 10.23 7.01
CA PHE A 104 6.22 9.48 7.88
C PHE A 104 6.83 8.19 8.43
N VAL A 105 7.63 7.49 7.61
CA VAL A 105 8.25 6.21 8.00
C VAL A 105 9.42 6.46 8.94
N GLU A 106 9.45 5.73 10.05
CA GLU A 106 10.46 5.83 11.10
C GLU A 106 11.17 4.49 11.30
N ASN A 107 12.29 4.54 12.03
CA ASN A 107 13.01 3.33 12.41
C ASN A 107 12.11 2.36 13.21
N GLY A 108 12.17 1.10 12.85
CA GLY A 108 11.38 0.05 13.46
C GLY A 108 10.04 -0.22 12.77
N ASP A 109 9.64 0.63 11.85
CA ASP A 109 8.39 0.44 11.11
C ASP A 109 8.47 -0.77 10.15
N LEU A 110 7.33 -1.39 9.96
CA LEU A 110 7.09 -2.40 8.93
C LEU A 110 6.07 -1.82 7.95
N VAL A 111 6.45 -1.67 6.69
CA VAL A 111 5.63 -1.04 5.65
C VAL A 111 5.28 -2.08 4.58
N LEU A 112 4.00 -2.35 4.41
CA LEU A 112 3.47 -3.11 3.27
C LEU A 112 3.03 -2.13 2.19
N VAL A 113 3.53 -2.29 0.97
CA VAL A 113 3.10 -1.53 -0.20
C VAL A 113 2.50 -2.47 -1.23
N LYS A 114 1.22 -2.28 -1.54
CA LYS A 114 0.47 -3.15 -2.45
C LYS A 114 -0.56 -2.38 -3.28
N GLY A 115 -0.72 -2.78 -4.52
CA GLY A 115 -1.72 -2.23 -5.44
C GLY A 115 -1.66 -2.91 -6.80
N SER A 116 -2.67 -2.72 -7.64
CA SER A 116 -2.65 -3.21 -9.00
C SER A 116 -1.54 -2.54 -9.81
N GLN A 117 -0.99 -3.25 -10.78
CA GLN A 117 0.16 -2.81 -11.55
C GLN A 117 -0.02 -1.42 -12.19
N GLY A 118 -1.22 -1.11 -12.69
CA GLY A 118 -1.53 0.18 -13.30
C GLY A 118 -1.45 1.38 -12.35
N VAL A 119 -1.47 1.15 -11.04
CA VAL A 119 -1.36 2.20 -10.01
C VAL A 119 0.08 2.65 -9.77
N ARG A 120 1.05 1.87 -10.26
CA ARG A 120 2.48 2.18 -10.16
C ARG A 120 2.97 2.36 -8.71
N MET A 121 2.52 1.48 -7.81
CA MET A 121 2.86 1.57 -6.38
C MET A 121 4.36 1.40 -6.09
N GLU A 122 5.12 0.82 -7.01
CA GLU A 122 6.59 0.73 -6.89
C GLU A 122 7.25 2.11 -6.77
N ARG A 123 6.61 3.17 -7.24
CA ARG A 123 7.08 4.56 -7.07
C ARG A 123 7.07 4.99 -5.60
N ALA A 124 6.09 4.53 -4.82
CA ALA A 124 6.05 4.78 -3.39
C ALA A 124 7.16 4.02 -2.66
N VAL A 125 7.45 2.78 -3.07
CA VAL A 125 8.58 2.00 -2.54
C VAL A 125 9.91 2.68 -2.86
N GLU A 126 10.11 3.11 -4.11
CA GLU A 126 11.33 3.82 -4.54
C GLU A 126 11.62 5.04 -3.67
N ALA A 127 10.57 5.78 -3.29
CA ALA A 127 10.71 6.99 -2.49
C ALA A 127 11.36 6.75 -1.12
N ILE A 128 11.13 5.58 -0.52
CA ILE A 128 11.63 5.22 0.81
C ILE A 128 12.72 4.15 0.78
N LEU A 129 13.14 3.73 -0.41
CA LEU A 129 14.20 2.74 -0.57
C LEU A 129 15.56 3.34 -0.20
N LEU A 130 16.31 2.67 0.67
CA LEU A 130 17.65 3.10 1.07
C LEU A 130 18.68 2.86 -0.03
N ASP A 131 18.59 1.71 -0.71
CA ASP A 131 19.50 1.33 -1.80
C ASP A 131 18.92 1.72 -3.17
N LYS A 132 19.04 3.00 -3.50
CA LYS A 132 18.53 3.54 -4.77
C LYS A 132 19.37 3.14 -5.99
N GLU A 133 20.63 2.76 -5.79
CA GLU A 133 21.53 2.36 -6.89
C GLU A 133 21.14 1.00 -7.49
N ASN A 134 20.54 0.13 -6.68
CA ASN A 134 20.07 -1.19 -7.10
C ASN A 134 18.56 -1.27 -7.35
N LYS A 135 17.87 -0.13 -7.51
CA LYS A 135 16.42 -0.09 -7.68
C LYS A 135 15.88 -0.99 -8.79
N GLU A 136 16.60 -1.12 -9.90
CA GLU A 136 16.20 -1.97 -11.02
C GLU A 136 16.11 -3.46 -10.67
N LYS A 137 16.89 -3.89 -9.67
CA LYS A 137 16.88 -5.27 -9.15
C LYS A 137 15.88 -5.46 -8.02
N LEU A 138 15.61 -4.40 -7.27
CA LEU A 138 14.81 -4.44 -6.05
C LEU A 138 13.34 -4.13 -6.30
N LEU A 139 13.02 -3.30 -7.30
CA LEU A 139 11.66 -2.91 -7.64
C LEU A 139 11.08 -3.80 -8.75
N VAL A 140 9.77 -3.99 -8.72
CA VAL A 140 9.07 -4.73 -9.77
C VAL A 140 8.99 -3.92 -11.06
N ARG A 141 9.12 -4.59 -12.21
CA ARG A 141 8.95 -4.03 -13.55
C ARG A 141 9.70 -2.72 -13.80
N GLN A 142 11.01 -2.82 -13.89
CA GLN A 142 11.88 -1.70 -14.26
C GLN A 142 12.34 -1.76 -15.73
N ASP A 143 11.56 -2.44 -16.62
CA ASP A 143 11.83 -2.43 -18.05
C ASP A 143 11.49 -1.07 -18.71
N ASP A 144 12.19 -0.74 -19.79
CA ASP A 144 12.09 0.57 -20.45
C ASP A 144 10.67 0.90 -20.93
N GLU A 145 9.90 -0.10 -21.37
CA GLU A 145 8.51 0.11 -21.80
C GLU A 145 7.62 0.51 -20.63
N TRP A 146 7.81 -0.13 -19.50
CA TRP A 146 7.04 0.16 -18.29
C TRP A 146 7.40 1.52 -17.70
N LEU A 147 8.69 1.86 -17.62
CA LEU A 147 9.15 3.15 -17.08
C LEU A 147 8.64 4.36 -17.86
N LYS A 148 8.37 4.19 -19.16
CA LYS A 148 7.81 5.25 -20.03
C LYS A 148 6.31 5.48 -19.84
N LYS A 149 5.59 4.54 -19.23
CA LYS A 149 4.16 4.72 -18.95
C LYS A 149 3.95 5.75 -17.86
N LYS A 150 3.09 6.71 -18.14
CA LYS A 150 2.71 7.77 -17.19
C LYS A 150 1.68 7.28 -16.16
#